data_a9d742f259da6a8dcdf379f2bb49aadf
#
_entry.id   a9d742f259da6a8dcdf379f2bb49aadf
#
_cell.length_a   1.000
_cell.length_b   1.000
_cell.length_c   1.000
_cell.angle_alpha   90.00
_cell.angle_beta   90.00
_cell.angle_gamma   90.00
#
_symmetry.space_group_name_H-M   'P 1'
#
loop_
_entity.id
_entity.type
_entity.pdbx_description
1 polymer ?
#
loop_
_entity_poly.entity_id
_entity_poly.type
_entity_poly.pdbx_seq_one_letter_code
_entity_poly.pdbx_strand_id
1 'polypeptide(L)'
;NFVLPTPEGFGIGSSKNFYFSHMYNCIYDCRYCFLQGMYSSANYLIFVNFEDFDMAIQKTIENNIDSKITFFSGYDCDSLALENVTGFAKHILCIFSKHPQIDIEFRTKSIQKEPFLSLKPMRNVILAYSLMPELMSNSLDNKAPSISKRICVMSELAQKGWKIGLRFDPLIHGKNWKELYRELLENIYNNFSIEDLHSVSFGALRFPKRMFKDIFKLYPNEPLFTSPLSLNHKMISYDIDIEEEMTSFCKNLSLKYINEDQIFKCSI
;
A
#
# COMPACT_ATOMS: atom_id res chain seq x y z
N ASN A 1 -15.75 5.52 -14.67
CA ASN A 1 -16.07 4.74 -13.48
C ASN A 1 -15.14 5.16 -12.33
N PHE A 2 -15.72 5.51 -11.17
CA PHE A 2 -14.94 5.88 -9.99
C PHE A 2 -14.44 4.65 -9.22
N VAL A 3 -15.13 3.52 -9.33
CA VAL A 3 -14.75 2.23 -8.72
C VAL A 3 -14.44 1.23 -9.83
N LEU A 4 -13.30 0.57 -9.71
CA LEU A 4 -12.80 -0.41 -10.68
C LEU A 4 -12.40 -1.71 -9.95
N PRO A 5 -12.48 -2.89 -10.58
CA PRO A 5 -11.92 -4.11 -10.03
C PRO A 5 -10.39 -3.99 -9.93
N THR A 6 -9.81 -4.56 -8.90
CA THR A 6 -8.35 -4.63 -8.79
C THR A 6 -7.76 -5.56 -9.85
N PRO A 7 -6.47 -5.39 -10.22
CA PRO A 7 -5.76 -6.41 -10.97
C PRO A 7 -5.83 -7.78 -10.26
N GLU A 8 -5.77 -8.85 -11.05
CA GLU A 8 -5.70 -10.20 -10.52
C GLU A 8 -4.46 -10.36 -9.62
N GLY A 9 -4.60 -11.08 -8.51
CA GLY A 9 -3.53 -11.24 -7.52
C GLY A 9 -3.38 -10.09 -6.51
N PHE A 10 -4.19 -9.03 -6.61
CA PHE A 10 -4.21 -7.94 -5.66
C PHE A 10 -5.39 -8.07 -4.69
N GLY A 11 -5.10 -8.38 -3.43
CA GLY A 11 -6.14 -8.54 -2.40
C GLY A 11 -5.59 -8.94 -1.04
N ILE A 12 -6.45 -8.94 -0.03
CA ILE A 12 -6.15 -9.29 1.37
C ILE A 12 -7.20 -10.25 1.96
N GLY A 13 -7.61 -11.24 1.17
CA GLY A 13 -8.50 -12.32 1.63
C GLY A 13 -9.98 -12.16 1.30
N SER A 14 -10.40 -11.10 0.63
CA SER A 14 -11.78 -11.00 0.12
C SER A 14 -11.93 -11.65 -1.26
N SER A 15 -13.13 -12.16 -1.55
CA SER A 15 -13.46 -12.77 -2.84
C SER A 15 -13.62 -11.75 -3.97
N LYS A 16 -13.98 -10.52 -3.62
CA LYS A 16 -14.12 -9.39 -4.55
C LYS A 16 -13.31 -8.20 -4.06
N ASN A 17 -12.45 -7.68 -4.94
CA ASN A 17 -11.55 -6.59 -4.63
C ASN A 17 -11.75 -5.46 -5.63
N PHE A 18 -11.95 -4.25 -5.12
CA PHE A 18 -12.16 -3.04 -5.91
C PHE A 18 -11.23 -1.93 -5.44
N TYR A 19 -10.95 -0.98 -6.32
CA TYR A 19 -10.22 0.21 -5.93
C TYR A 19 -10.88 1.48 -6.46
N PHE A 20 -10.55 2.58 -5.83
CA PHE A 20 -10.88 3.94 -6.28
C PHE A 20 -9.73 4.90 -5.93
N SER A 21 -9.65 5.99 -6.68
CA SER A 21 -8.62 7.00 -6.46
C SER A 21 -9.25 8.39 -6.48
N HIS A 22 -9.24 9.07 -5.33
CA HIS A 22 -9.80 10.40 -5.17
C HIS A 22 -8.87 11.52 -5.70
N MET A 23 -7.66 11.15 -6.06
CA MET A 23 -6.71 12.02 -6.76
C MET A 23 -5.82 11.22 -7.71
N TYR A 24 -5.21 11.89 -8.66
CA TYR A 24 -4.17 11.36 -9.52
C TYR A 24 -2.84 12.02 -9.26
N ASN A 25 -1.76 11.28 -9.40
CA ASN A 25 -0.41 11.57 -8.94
C ASN A 25 -0.26 11.54 -7.42
N CYS A 26 0.98 11.44 -6.98
CA CYS A 26 1.35 11.36 -5.56
C CYS A 26 2.38 12.43 -5.22
N ILE A 27 2.25 13.04 -4.05
CA ILE A 27 3.21 14.04 -3.57
C ILE A 27 4.56 13.42 -3.18
N TYR A 28 4.60 12.10 -2.96
CA TYR A 28 5.81 11.38 -2.64
C TYR A 28 6.57 11.02 -3.91
N ASP A 29 7.87 11.22 -3.88
CA ASP A 29 8.78 11.00 -5.00
C ASP A 29 9.52 9.66 -4.80
N CYS A 30 8.77 8.55 -4.82
CA CYS A 30 9.34 7.22 -4.65
C CYS A 30 9.91 6.72 -5.97
N ARG A 31 11.20 6.40 -6.02
CA ARG A 31 11.91 6.00 -7.26
C ARG A 31 11.42 4.69 -7.87
N TYR A 32 10.84 3.82 -7.06
CA TYR A 32 10.27 2.53 -7.47
C TYR A 32 8.78 2.60 -7.85
N CYS A 33 8.15 3.78 -7.77
CA CYS A 33 6.71 3.89 -7.97
C CYS A 33 6.36 3.99 -9.45
N PHE A 34 5.44 3.14 -9.91
CA PHE A 34 4.96 3.15 -11.29
C PHE A 34 4.24 4.46 -11.67
N LEU A 35 3.71 5.21 -10.70
CA LEU A 35 3.08 6.51 -10.93
C LEU A 35 4.03 7.52 -11.56
N GLN A 36 5.34 7.37 -11.35
CA GLN A 36 6.36 8.22 -12.00
C GLN A 36 6.32 8.13 -13.53
N GLY A 37 5.87 7.01 -14.09
CA GLY A 37 5.74 6.81 -15.54
C GLY A 37 4.30 6.70 -16.04
N MET A 38 3.32 6.86 -15.16
CA MET A 38 1.91 6.68 -15.51
C MET A 38 1.30 7.94 -16.12
N TYR A 39 1.65 9.11 -15.58
CA TYR A 39 1.11 10.39 -16.00
C TYR A 39 2.16 11.24 -16.69
N SER A 40 1.76 11.92 -17.78
CA SER A 40 2.62 12.85 -18.51
C SER A 40 2.64 14.27 -17.91
N SER A 41 2.06 14.46 -16.75
CA SER A 41 1.96 15.73 -16.04
C SER A 41 2.46 15.59 -14.60
N ALA A 42 3.17 16.60 -14.12
CA ALA A 42 3.58 16.72 -12.72
C ALA A 42 2.50 17.32 -11.80
N ASN A 43 1.36 17.73 -12.36
CA ASN A 43 0.27 18.29 -11.58
C ASN A 43 -0.48 17.21 -10.80
N TYR A 44 -0.96 17.57 -9.61
CA TYR A 44 -1.90 16.73 -8.85
C TYR A 44 -3.32 17.09 -9.29
N LEU A 45 -4.14 16.06 -9.54
CA LEU A 45 -5.55 16.22 -9.82
C LEU A 45 -6.33 15.68 -8.61
N ILE A 46 -7.20 16.50 -8.05
CA ILE A 46 -8.07 16.13 -6.92
C ILE A 46 -9.51 16.17 -7.42
N PHE A 47 -10.25 15.08 -7.24
CA PHE A 47 -11.68 15.03 -7.47
C PHE A 47 -12.41 15.64 -6.28
N VAL A 48 -13.28 16.60 -6.55
CA VAL A 48 -14.06 17.30 -5.50
C VAL A 48 -15.50 16.82 -5.40
N ASN A 49 -15.95 16.01 -6.36
CA ASN A 49 -17.29 15.43 -6.46
C ASN A 49 -17.35 14.09 -5.66
N PHE A 50 -17.23 14.19 -4.35
CA PHE A 50 -17.18 13.01 -3.46
C PHE A 50 -18.45 12.16 -3.51
N GLU A 51 -19.59 12.78 -3.76
CA GLU A 51 -20.89 12.13 -3.94
C GLU A 51 -20.91 11.11 -5.10
N ASP A 52 -20.10 11.31 -6.13
CA ASP A 52 -20.00 10.34 -7.22
C ASP A 52 -19.24 9.06 -6.78
N PHE A 53 -18.29 9.20 -5.85
CA PHE A 53 -17.65 8.05 -5.20
C PHE A 53 -18.64 7.32 -4.31
N ASP A 54 -19.46 8.05 -3.55
CA ASP A 54 -20.50 7.47 -2.68
C ASP A 54 -21.45 6.60 -3.50
N MET A 55 -21.98 7.14 -4.61
CA MET A 55 -22.89 6.42 -5.49
C MET A 55 -22.21 5.19 -6.13
N ALA A 56 -20.96 5.33 -6.59
CA ALA A 56 -20.23 4.23 -7.23
C ALA A 56 -19.91 3.10 -6.25
N ILE A 57 -19.51 3.42 -5.02
CA ILE A 57 -19.23 2.44 -3.96
C ILE A 57 -20.53 1.72 -3.58
N GLN A 58 -21.61 2.46 -3.34
CA GLN A 58 -22.91 1.88 -2.96
C GLN A 58 -23.42 0.93 -4.03
N LYS A 59 -23.40 1.34 -5.29
CA LYS A 59 -23.77 0.49 -6.44
C LYS A 59 -22.89 -0.78 -6.52
N THR A 60 -21.61 -0.65 -6.22
CA THR A 60 -20.70 -1.81 -6.23
C THR A 60 -21.05 -2.80 -5.10
N ILE A 61 -21.40 -2.30 -3.92
CA ILE A 61 -21.84 -3.12 -2.78
C ILE A 61 -23.13 -3.85 -3.16
N GLU A 62 -24.14 -3.14 -3.66
CA GLU A 62 -25.44 -3.69 -4.06
C GLU A 62 -25.30 -4.79 -5.12
N ASN A 63 -24.41 -4.61 -6.08
CA ASN A 63 -24.16 -5.59 -7.15
C ASN A 63 -23.39 -6.85 -6.68
N ASN A 64 -22.87 -6.85 -5.45
CA ASN A 64 -22.03 -7.93 -4.92
C ASN A 64 -22.42 -8.35 -3.50
N ILE A 65 -23.71 -8.28 -3.16
CA ILE A 65 -24.23 -8.43 -1.78
C ILE A 65 -23.84 -9.74 -1.11
N ASP A 66 -23.71 -10.83 -1.88
CA ASP A 66 -23.34 -12.16 -1.39
C ASP A 66 -21.83 -12.43 -1.34
N SER A 67 -21.02 -11.39 -1.58
CA SER A 67 -19.55 -11.50 -1.64
C SER A 67 -18.90 -10.80 -0.48
N LYS A 68 -17.79 -11.36 0.01
CA LYS A 68 -16.86 -10.60 0.88
C LYS A 68 -16.10 -9.61 0.00
N ILE A 69 -16.23 -8.31 0.29
CA ILE A 69 -15.68 -7.23 -0.52
C ILE A 69 -14.60 -6.48 0.27
N THR A 70 -13.50 -6.16 -0.41
CA THR A 70 -12.54 -5.16 0.05
C THR A 70 -12.39 -4.04 -0.99
N PHE A 71 -12.49 -2.79 -0.53
CA PHE A 71 -12.12 -1.62 -1.29
C PHE A 71 -10.71 -1.15 -0.92
N PHE A 72 -9.95 -0.73 -1.92
CA PHE A 72 -8.61 -0.14 -1.76
C PHE A 72 -8.67 1.32 -2.18
N SER A 73 -8.43 2.24 -1.25
CA SER A 73 -8.34 3.66 -1.53
C SER A 73 -6.96 4.02 -2.07
N GLY A 74 -6.90 4.95 -3.02
CA GLY A 74 -5.66 5.57 -3.45
C GLY A 74 -4.74 4.67 -4.29
N TYR A 75 -5.28 3.89 -5.23
CA TYR A 75 -4.45 3.10 -6.14
C TYR A 75 -3.53 3.97 -7.02
N ASP A 76 -4.03 5.13 -7.48
CA ASP A 76 -3.32 6.09 -8.32
C ASP A 76 -2.72 7.26 -7.52
N CYS A 77 -2.67 7.15 -6.18
CA CYS A 77 -2.11 8.14 -5.26
C CYS A 77 -1.77 7.49 -3.92
N ASP A 78 -1.27 8.27 -2.98
CA ASP A 78 -1.26 7.86 -1.56
C ASP A 78 -2.61 8.21 -0.93
N SER A 79 -3.21 7.27 -0.20
CA SER A 79 -4.57 7.42 0.33
C SER A 79 -4.74 8.58 1.32
N LEU A 80 -3.70 8.95 2.05
CA LEU A 80 -3.78 9.90 3.16
C LEU A 80 -2.80 11.08 3.07
N ALA A 81 -1.95 11.13 2.03
CA ALA A 81 -0.90 12.15 1.94
C ALA A 81 -1.44 13.59 1.95
N LEU A 82 -2.62 13.83 1.39
CA LEU A 82 -3.29 15.13 1.34
C LEU A 82 -4.62 15.14 2.13
N GLU A 83 -4.82 14.23 3.07
CA GLU A 83 -6.08 14.15 3.84
C GLU A 83 -6.41 15.44 4.58
N ASN A 84 -5.40 16.14 5.10
CA ASN A 84 -5.56 17.45 5.75
C ASN A 84 -6.08 18.56 4.81
N VAL A 85 -6.01 18.35 3.49
CA VAL A 85 -6.52 19.27 2.47
C VAL A 85 -7.84 18.76 1.90
N THR A 86 -7.92 17.47 1.60
CA THR A 86 -9.07 16.88 0.90
C THR A 86 -10.22 16.51 1.84
N GLY A 87 -9.92 16.02 3.05
CA GLY A 87 -10.92 15.44 3.96
C GLY A 87 -11.64 14.22 3.39
N PHE A 88 -11.09 13.59 2.34
CA PHE A 88 -11.73 12.50 1.63
C PHE A 88 -11.90 11.25 2.48
N ALA A 89 -10.87 10.86 3.25
CA ALA A 89 -10.99 9.69 4.12
C ALA A 89 -12.07 9.89 5.18
N LYS A 90 -12.14 11.09 5.78
CA LYS A 90 -13.21 11.44 6.73
C LYS A 90 -14.60 11.30 6.09
N HIS A 91 -14.76 11.76 4.85
CA HIS A 91 -16.03 11.67 4.11
C HIS A 91 -16.40 10.21 3.85
N ILE A 92 -15.50 9.45 3.25
CA ILE A 92 -15.79 8.08 2.79
C ILE A 92 -16.05 7.10 3.96
N LEU A 93 -15.43 7.33 5.13
CA LEU A 93 -15.66 6.54 6.34
C LEU A 93 -17.12 6.54 6.79
N CYS A 94 -17.89 7.58 6.44
CA CYS A 94 -19.33 7.63 6.71
C CYS A 94 -20.11 6.52 5.98
N ILE A 95 -19.63 6.07 4.81
CA ILE A 95 -20.25 4.97 4.07
C ILE A 95 -19.90 3.64 4.77
N PHE A 96 -18.61 3.41 5.02
CA PHE A 96 -18.14 2.15 5.61
C PHE A 96 -18.63 1.93 7.04
N SER A 97 -18.96 3.00 7.76
CA SER A 97 -19.62 2.90 9.08
C SER A 97 -21.03 2.28 9.00
N LYS A 98 -21.72 2.41 7.86
CA LYS A 98 -23.05 1.80 7.60
C LYS A 98 -22.96 0.38 7.04
N HIS A 99 -21.77 -0.04 6.58
CA HIS A 99 -21.52 -1.34 5.97
C HIS A 99 -20.35 -2.07 6.68
N PRO A 100 -20.51 -2.48 7.95
CA PRO A 100 -19.43 -3.07 8.74
C PRO A 100 -18.90 -4.41 8.21
N GLN A 101 -19.61 -5.05 7.27
CA GLN A 101 -19.23 -6.28 6.57
C GLN A 101 -18.33 -6.03 5.35
N ILE A 102 -18.16 -4.79 4.95
CA ILE A 102 -17.35 -4.38 3.77
C ILE A 102 -16.07 -3.74 4.25
N ASP A 103 -14.94 -4.31 3.84
CA ASP A 103 -13.63 -3.81 4.25
C ASP A 103 -13.16 -2.64 3.36
N ILE A 104 -12.45 -1.69 3.96
CA ILE A 104 -11.69 -0.65 3.26
C ILE A 104 -10.27 -0.59 3.74
N GLU A 105 -9.32 -0.57 2.80
CA GLU A 105 -7.90 -0.34 3.06
C GLU A 105 -7.49 1.07 2.61
N PHE A 106 -6.91 1.83 3.53
CA PHE A 106 -6.16 3.06 3.22
C PHE A 106 -4.68 2.75 3.20
N ARG A 107 -4.10 2.58 1.99
CA ARG A 107 -2.67 2.33 1.84
C ARG A 107 -1.91 3.65 1.79
N THR A 108 -0.91 3.81 2.67
CA THR A 108 -0.23 5.10 2.84
C THR A 108 1.22 5.00 3.28
N LYS A 109 1.99 6.04 2.98
CA LYS A 109 3.28 6.40 3.60
C LYS A 109 3.15 7.64 4.49
N SER A 110 1.95 8.19 4.58
CA SER A 110 1.67 9.41 5.33
C SER A 110 1.78 9.19 6.84
N ILE A 111 2.07 10.27 7.55
CA ILE A 111 1.98 10.36 9.01
C ILE A 111 0.76 11.17 9.47
N GLN A 112 -0.21 11.36 8.57
CA GLN A 112 -1.49 11.98 8.92
C GLN A 112 -2.27 11.05 9.85
N LYS A 113 -2.71 11.59 10.99
CA LYS A 113 -3.42 10.85 12.03
C LYS A 113 -4.93 11.13 11.99
N GLU A 114 -5.32 12.32 11.55
CA GLU A 114 -6.73 12.63 11.35
C GLU A 114 -7.24 12.07 10.02
N PRO A 115 -8.50 11.61 9.98
CA PRO A 115 -9.53 11.72 11.02
C PRO A 115 -9.50 10.59 12.09
N PHE A 116 -8.53 9.69 12.03
CA PHE A 116 -8.54 8.43 12.81
C PHE A 116 -8.37 8.65 14.32
N LEU A 117 -7.67 9.70 14.75
CA LEU A 117 -7.57 10.02 16.19
C LEU A 117 -8.91 10.52 16.75
N SER A 118 -9.67 11.27 15.96
CA SER A 118 -10.94 11.87 16.38
C SER A 118 -12.12 10.91 16.28
N LEU A 119 -12.02 9.85 15.46
CA LEU A 119 -13.10 8.89 15.23
C LEU A 119 -12.98 7.65 16.14
N LYS A 120 -14.10 6.99 16.36
CA LYS A 120 -14.15 5.66 16.97
C LYS A 120 -13.66 4.61 15.97
N PRO A 121 -12.73 3.71 16.35
CA PRO A 121 -12.24 2.66 15.46
C PRO A 121 -13.36 1.76 14.92
N MET A 122 -13.22 1.41 13.64
CA MET A 122 -14.10 0.50 12.92
C MET A 122 -13.30 -0.73 12.48
N ARG A 123 -13.84 -1.93 12.74
CA ARG A 123 -13.12 -3.20 12.48
C ARG A 123 -12.89 -3.49 10.99
N ASN A 124 -13.73 -2.91 10.13
CA ASN A 124 -13.67 -3.04 8.68
C ASN A 124 -12.79 -1.97 8.00
N VAL A 125 -12.09 -1.15 8.78
CA VAL A 125 -11.16 -0.13 8.26
C VAL A 125 -9.74 -0.56 8.58
N ILE A 126 -8.92 -0.71 7.53
CA ILE A 126 -7.53 -1.15 7.61
C ILE A 126 -6.63 0.02 7.21
N LEU A 127 -5.77 0.45 8.14
CA LEU A 127 -4.75 1.46 7.88
C LEU A 127 -3.46 0.74 7.48
N ALA A 128 -3.16 0.73 6.20
CA ALA A 128 -2.07 -0.08 5.65
C ALA A 128 -0.83 0.78 5.35
N TYR A 129 0.23 0.53 6.09
CA TYR A 129 1.48 1.28 5.97
C TYR A 129 2.46 0.60 5.03
N SER A 130 2.93 1.35 4.01
CA SER A 130 4.00 0.92 3.12
C SER A 130 5.34 1.09 3.84
N LEU A 131 6.09 -0.01 3.95
CA LEU A 131 7.32 -0.10 4.75
C LEU A 131 8.44 -0.78 3.97
N MET A 132 9.66 -0.33 4.22
CA MET A 132 10.91 -0.95 3.77
C MET A 132 12.02 -0.60 4.77
N PRO A 133 13.20 -1.22 4.71
CA PRO A 133 14.32 -0.83 5.57
C PRO A 133 14.64 0.66 5.47
N GLU A 134 14.89 1.32 6.62
CA GLU A 134 15.14 2.77 6.70
C GLU A 134 16.25 3.22 5.74
N LEU A 135 17.34 2.43 5.64
CA LEU A 135 18.46 2.73 4.74
C LEU A 135 18.02 2.78 3.27
N MET A 136 17.15 1.87 2.85
CA MET A 136 16.59 1.86 1.48
C MET A 136 15.60 3.01 1.29
N SER A 137 14.74 3.25 2.27
CA SER A 137 13.77 4.35 2.25
C SER A 137 14.44 5.71 2.09
N ASN A 138 15.56 5.95 2.77
CA ASN A 138 16.31 7.21 2.67
C ASN A 138 16.79 7.53 1.25
N SER A 139 17.03 6.52 0.43
CA SER A 139 17.46 6.70 -0.97
C SER A 139 16.31 6.64 -1.99
N LEU A 140 15.21 5.94 -1.66
CA LEU A 140 14.17 5.63 -2.62
C LEU A 140 12.82 6.33 -2.35
N ASP A 141 12.51 6.67 -1.10
CA ASP A 141 11.26 7.34 -0.68
C ASP A 141 11.48 8.86 -0.48
N ASN A 142 11.99 9.56 -1.48
CA ASN A 142 12.61 10.89 -1.35
C ASN A 142 11.77 11.99 -0.65
N LYS A 143 10.47 12.01 -0.82
CA LYS A 143 9.58 13.01 -0.21
C LYS A 143 8.62 12.42 0.82
N ALA A 144 8.75 11.13 1.11
CA ALA A 144 7.91 10.48 2.10
C ALA A 144 8.51 10.61 3.51
N PRO A 145 7.67 10.57 4.56
CA PRO A 145 8.16 10.50 5.93
C PRO A 145 9.04 9.28 6.16
N SER A 146 10.02 9.37 7.08
CA SER A 146 10.89 8.25 7.44
C SER A 146 10.12 7.04 7.95
N ILE A 147 10.70 5.85 7.85
CA ILE A 147 10.08 4.61 8.30
C ILE A 147 9.82 4.66 9.80
N SER A 148 10.76 5.18 10.59
CA SER A 148 10.60 5.36 12.02
C SER A 148 9.38 6.22 12.39
N LYS A 149 9.11 7.30 11.64
CA LYS A 149 7.91 8.14 11.84
C LYS A 149 6.62 7.39 11.44
N ARG A 150 6.64 6.62 10.34
CA ARG A 150 5.49 5.80 9.94
C ARG A 150 5.16 4.75 11.01
N ILE A 151 6.17 4.05 11.55
CA ILE A 151 5.99 3.06 12.62
C ILE A 151 5.43 3.72 13.88
N CYS A 152 5.91 4.90 14.26
CA CYS A 152 5.40 5.63 15.41
C CYS A 152 3.90 5.94 15.27
N VAL A 153 3.48 6.50 14.14
CA VAL A 153 2.06 6.82 13.89
C VAL A 153 1.21 5.55 13.79
N MET A 154 1.70 4.53 13.11
CA MET A 154 1.07 3.22 13.02
C MET A 154 0.78 2.63 14.41
N SER A 155 1.77 2.66 15.30
CA SER A 155 1.63 2.14 16.68
C SER A 155 0.62 2.95 17.49
N GLU A 156 0.61 4.28 17.35
CA GLU A 156 -0.36 5.15 18.04
C GLU A 156 -1.80 4.87 17.59
N LEU A 157 -2.02 4.66 16.28
CA LEU A 157 -3.34 4.35 15.74
C LEU A 157 -3.80 2.93 16.11
N ALA A 158 -2.86 1.96 16.16
CA ALA A 158 -3.13 0.63 16.67
C ALA A 158 -3.57 0.65 18.13
N GLN A 159 -2.83 1.36 19.01
CA GLN A 159 -3.20 1.50 20.43
C GLN A 159 -4.58 2.13 20.61
N LYS A 160 -5.05 2.92 19.64
CA LYS A 160 -6.41 3.44 19.63
C LYS A 160 -7.45 2.37 19.22
N GLY A 161 -7.02 1.26 18.64
CA GLY A 161 -7.86 0.13 18.24
C GLY A 161 -8.15 0.03 16.73
N TRP A 162 -7.44 0.79 15.88
CA TRP A 162 -7.53 0.64 14.43
C TRP A 162 -6.78 -0.60 13.97
N LYS A 163 -7.34 -1.30 12.96
CA LYS A 163 -6.67 -2.44 12.34
C LYS A 163 -5.56 -1.96 11.40
N ILE A 164 -4.39 -2.57 11.53
CA ILE A 164 -3.19 -2.20 10.79
C ILE A 164 -2.85 -3.24 9.73
N GLY A 165 -2.47 -2.76 8.55
CA GLY A 165 -1.86 -3.56 7.50
C GLY A 165 -0.38 -3.20 7.31
N LEU A 166 0.48 -4.19 7.12
CA LEU A 166 1.88 -3.96 6.75
C LEU A 166 2.07 -4.31 5.28
N ARG A 167 2.64 -3.39 4.51
CA ARG A 167 2.80 -3.52 3.06
C ARG A 167 4.27 -3.38 2.69
N PHE A 168 4.93 -4.52 2.50
CA PHE A 168 6.30 -4.62 1.98
C PHE A 168 6.23 -4.83 0.47
N ASP A 169 5.75 -3.81 -0.22
CA ASP A 169 5.55 -3.79 -1.66
C ASP A 169 5.97 -2.40 -2.21
N PRO A 170 7.18 -2.35 -2.83
CA PRO A 170 8.05 -3.47 -3.20
C PRO A 170 9.06 -3.88 -2.13
N LEU A 171 9.44 -5.16 -2.15
CA LEU A 171 10.71 -5.63 -1.60
C LEU A 171 11.82 -5.22 -2.57
N ILE A 172 12.91 -4.67 -2.03
CA ILE A 172 14.06 -4.20 -2.80
C ILE A 172 15.27 -5.10 -2.53
N HIS A 173 15.80 -5.71 -3.60
CA HIS A 173 17.03 -6.47 -3.53
C HIS A 173 18.25 -5.53 -3.53
N GLY A 174 19.27 -5.87 -2.73
CA GLY A 174 20.48 -5.08 -2.63
C GLY A 174 21.47 -5.68 -1.64
N LYS A 175 22.58 -5.00 -1.42
CA LYS A 175 23.57 -5.47 -0.44
C LYS A 175 22.95 -5.57 0.95
N ASN A 176 23.17 -6.70 1.63
CA ASN A 176 22.69 -6.97 2.99
C ASN A 176 21.15 -6.90 3.16
N TRP A 177 20.38 -7.10 2.09
CA TRP A 177 18.93 -6.99 2.14
C TRP A 177 18.28 -7.90 3.20
N LYS A 178 18.81 -9.12 3.42
CA LYS A 178 18.28 -10.06 4.42
C LYS A 178 18.39 -9.51 5.84
N GLU A 179 19.53 -8.96 6.18
CA GLU A 179 19.78 -8.34 7.49
C GLU A 179 18.87 -7.14 7.69
N LEU A 180 18.78 -6.27 6.69
CA LEU A 180 17.96 -5.06 6.75
C LEU A 180 16.46 -5.37 6.92
N TYR A 181 15.92 -6.35 6.17
CA TYR A 181 14.53 -6.76 6.35
C TYR A 181 14.30 -7.51 7.65
N ARG A 182 15.28 -8.30 8.11
CA ARG A 182 15.21 -8.95 9.42
C ARG A 182 15.09 -7.91 10.55
N GLU A 183 15.99 -6.95 10.59
CA GLU A 183 15.98 -5.87 11.58
C GLU A 183 14.66 -5.10 11.57
N LEU A 184 14.13 -4.76 10.40
CA LEU A 184 12.87 -4.06 10.26
C LEU A 184 11.69 -4.90 10.79
N LEU A 185 11.56 -6.16 10.36
CA LEU A 185 10.46 -7.04 10.73
C LEU A 185 10.49 -7.35 12.24
N GLU A 186 11.66 -7.69 12.78
CA GLU A 186 11.84 -7.94 14.22
C GLU A 186 11.54 -6.69 15.05
N ASN A 187 11.98 -5.52 14.61
CA ASN A 187 11.65 -4.26 15.29
C ASN A 187 10.13 -4.01 15.30
N ILE A 188 9.45 -4.24 14.20
CA ILE A 188 8.00 -4.06 14.14
C ILE A 188 7.31 -5.07 15.05
N TYR A 189 7.57 -6.36 14.93
CA TYR A 189 6.87 -7.40 15.67
C TYR A 189 7.15 -7.38 17.18
N ASN A 190 8.34 -6.91 17.59
CA ASN A 190 8.68 -6.79 19.01
C ASN A 190 8.07 -5.56 19.69
N ASN A 191 7.74 -4.52 18.92
CA ASN A 191 7.26 -3.24 19.44
C ASN A 191 5.81 -2.92 19.08
N PHE A 192 5.14 -3.82 18.37
CA PHE A 192 3.78 -3.62 17.89
C PHE A 192 2.86 -4.74 18.39
N SER A 193 1.65 -4.39 18.87
CA SER A 193 0.67 -5.40 19.26
C SER A 193 0.15 -6.16 18.04
N ILE A 194 0.42 -7.47 18.01
CA ILE A 194 0.00 -8.34 16.90
C ILE A 194 -1.52 -8.49 16.84
N GLU A 195 -2.24 -8.29 17.95
CA GLU A 195 -3.71 -8.37 18.01
C GLU A 195 -4.39 -7.31 17.11
N ASP A 196 -3.71 -6.19 16.87
CA ASP A 196 -4.19 -5.12 15.99
C ASP A 196 -3.76 -5.29 14.54
N LEU A 197 -2.91 -6.28 14.25
CA LEU A 197 -2.46 -6.58 12.90
C LEU A 197 -3.54 -7.33 12.12
N HIS A 198 -4.00 -6.70 11.03
CA HIS A 198 -4.97 -7.32 10.12
C HIS A 198 -4.26 -8.23 9.11
N SER A 199 -3.25 -7.71 8.43
CA SER A 199 -2.62 -8.42 7.32
C SER A 199 -1.23 -7.87 7.00
N VAL A 200 -0.40 -8.75 6.46
CA VAL A 200 0.93 -8.43 5.92
C VAL A 200 0.96 -8.84 4.46
N SER A 201 1.52 -8.00 3.59
CA SER A 201 1.74 -8.39 2.20
C SER A 201 3.18 -8.16 1.76
N PHE A 202 3.68 -9.10 0.96
CA PHE A 202 5.00 -9.05 0.35
C PHE A 202 4.88 -9.10 -1.17
N GLY A 203 5.59 -8.20 -1.86
CA GLY A 203 5.71 -8.19 -3.31
C GLY A 203 7.08 -7.68 -3.74
N ALA A 204 7.74 -8.36 -4.65
CA ALA A 204 9.03 -7.92 -5.16
C ALA A 204 8.88 -6.72 -6.12
N LEU A 205 9.98 -5.97 -6.32
CA LEU A 205 10.00 -4.83 -7.24
C LEU A 205 9.62 -5.23 -8.65
N ARG A 206 8.65 -4.51 -9.21
CA ARG A 206 8.18 -4.71 -10.58
C ARG A 206 7.60 -3.43 -11.17
N PHE A 207 7.75 -3.27 -12.47
CA PHE A 207 7.20 -2.15 -13.23
C PHE A 207 6.49 -2.65 -14.48
N PRO A 208 5.34 -2.07 -14.87
CA PRO A 208 4.84 -2.24 -16.23
C PRO A 208 5.88 -1.73 -17.23
N LYS A 209 6.21 -2.54 -18.25
CA LYS A 209 7.28 -2.25 -19.21
C LYS A 209 7.21 -0.85 -19.82
N ARG A 210 5.98 -0.38 -20.14
CA ARG A 210 5.77 0.96 -20.70
C ARG A 210 6.18 2.04 -19.70
N MET A 211 5.69 1.94 -18.48
CA MET A 211 5.96 2.92 -17.42
C MET A 211 7.44 2.94 -17.06
N PHE A 212 8.10 1.76 -16.99
CA PHE A 212 9.53 1.69 -16.73
C PHE A 212 10.38 2.50 -17.72
N LYS A 213 10.04 2.46 -19.03
CA LYS A 213 10.75 3.27 -20.03
C LYS A 213 10.67 4.78 -19.73
N ASP A 214 9.52 5.24 -19.30
CA ASP A 214 9.32 6.66 -18.99
C ASP A 214 9.98 7.05 -17.68
N ILE A 215 9.92 6.20 -16.65
CA ILE A 215 10.66 6.38 -15.39
C ILE A 215 12.17 6.41 -15.63
N PHE A 216 12.70 5.49 -16.44
CA PHE A 216 14.13 5.43 -16.76
C PHE A 216 14.61 6.71 -17.47
N LYS A 217 13.79 7.32 -18.36
CA LYS A 217 14.12 8.61 -18.98
C LYS A 217 14.17 9.74 -17.97
N LEU A 218 13.28 9.73 -16.96
CA LEU A 218 13.26 10.75 -15.90
C LEU A 218 14.48 10.63 -14.97
N TYR A 219 14.93 9.42 -14.69
CA TYR A 219 15.97 9.12 -13.71
C TYR A 219 17.05 8.16 -14.28
N PRO A 220 17.77 8.54 -15.35
CA PRO A 220 18.70 7.64 -16.04
C PRO A 220 19.88 7.15 -15.18
N ASN A 221 20.20 7.88 -14.11
CA ASN A 221 21.30 7.57 -13.21
C ASN A 221 20.82 6.93 -11.88
N GLU A 222 19.55 6.50 -11.79
CA GLU A 222 19.03 5.89 -10.57
C GLU A 222 19.63 4.48 -10.39
N PRO A 223 20.38 4.22 -9.30
CA PRO A 223 21.03 2.94 -9.08
C PRO A 223 20.05 1.76 -9.01
N LEU A 224 18.80 1.99 -8.58
CA LEU A 224 17.76 0.97 -8.53
C LEU A 224 17.55 0.29 -9.90
N PHE A 225 17.69 1.03 -10.99
CA PHE A 225 17.45 0.51 -12.35
C PHE A 225 18.62 -0.28 -12.91
N THR A 226 19.76 -0.31 -12.23
CA THR A 226 20.91 -1.18 -12.54
C THR A 226 20.89 -2.48 -11.74
N SER A 227 19.90 -2.68 -10.87
CA SER A 227 19.68 -3.94 -10.15
C SER A 227 19.32 -5.06 -11.14
N PRO A 228 19.37 -6.36 -10.73
CA PRO A 228 19.13 -7.49 -11.62
C PRO A 228 17.66 -7.59 -12.04
N LEU A 229 17.21 -6.62 -12.82
CA LEU A 229 15.88 -6.54 -13.41
C LEU A 229 15.87 -7.12 -14.80
N SER A 230 14.91 -7.95 -15.10
CA SER A 230 14.69 -8.57 -16.39
C SER A 230 13.27 -8.36 -16.89
N LEU A 231 13.05 -8.59 -18.20
CA LEU A 231 11.72 -8.52 -18.80
C LEU A 231 11.00 -9.85 -18.63
N ASN A 232 10.03 -9.90 -17.73
CA ASN A 232 9.17 -11.05 -17.50
C ASN A 232 7.76 -10.73 -18.03
N HIS A 233 7.38 -11.33 -19.16
CA HIS A 233 6.13 -11.03 -19.88
C HIS A 233 5.98 -9.53 -20.20
N LYS A 234 5.10 -8.83 -19.51
CA LYS A 234 4.82 -7.40 -19.69
C LYS A 234 5.43 -6.53 -18.59
N MET A 235 6.12 -7.16 -17.63
CA MET A 235 6.69 -6.49 -16.46
C MET A 235 8.23 -6.48 -16.54
N ILE A 236 8.82 -5.45 -15.99
CA ILE A 236 10.24 -5.40 -15.63
C ILE A 236 10.30 -5.71 -14.14
N SER A 237 10.93 -6.81 -13.76
CA SER A 237 10.98 -7.31 -12.38
C SER A 237 12.28 -8.04 -12.12
N TYR A 238 12.51 -8.43 -10.87
CA TYR A 238 13.57 -9.40 -10.58
C TYR A 238 13.29 -10.75 -11.25
N ASP A 239 14.35 -11.55 -11.44
CA ASP A 239 14.21 -12.95 -11.84
C ASP A 239 13.44 -13.71 -10.76
N ILE A 240 12.73 -14.77 -11.18
CA ILE A 240 11.82 -15.52 -10.32
C ILE A 240 12.51 -16.06 -9.06
N ASP A 241 13.77 -16.52 -9.18
CA ASP A 241 14.53 -17.06 -8.06
C ASP A 241 14.78 -15.98 -6.98
N ILE A 242 15.10 -14.75 -7.41
CA ILE A 242 15.30 -13.61 -6.49
C ILE A 242 13.98 -13.22 -5.83
N GLU A 243 12.90 -13.16 -6.60
CA GLU A 243 11.59 -12.84 -6.07
C GLU A 243 11.13 -13.87 -5.04
N GLU A 244 11.28 -15.16 -5.35
CA GLU A 244 10.92 -16.26 -4.45
C GLU A 244 11.80 -16.28 -3.21
N GLU A 245 13.09 -16.05 -3.34
CA GLU A 245 13.99 -15.96 -2.19
C GLU A 245 13.59 -14.84 -1.24
N MET A 246 13.33 -13.64 -1.77
CA MET A 246 12.97 -12.48 -0.96
C MET A 246 11.62 -12.65 -0.28
N THR A 247 10.61 -13.06 -1.02
CA THR A 247 9.27 -13.26 -0.48
C THR A 247 9.21 -14.39 0.54
N SER A 248 9.88 -15.52 0.27
CA SER A 248 9.96 -16.64 1.19
C SER A 248 10.72 -16.28 2.47
N PHE A 249 11.84 -15.56 2.36
CA PHE A 249 12.61 -15.10 3.51
C PHE A 249 11.76 -14.24 4.45
N CYS A 250 11.09 -13.22 3.91
CA CYS A 250 10.26 -12.31 4.70
C CYS A 250 9.01 -13.03 5.26
N LYS A 251 8.37 -13.91 4.49
CA LYS A 251 7.26 -14.74 4.94
C LYS A 251 7.67 -15.63 6.11
N ASN A 252 8.76 -16.40 5.96
CA ASN A 252 9.23 -17.33 6.98
C ASN A 252 9.63 -16.60 8.29
N LEU A 253 10.18 -15.41 8.18
CA LEU A 253 10.49 -14.60 9.35
C LEU A 253 9.20 -14.14 10.05
N SER A 254 8.21 -13.69 9.29
CA SER A 254 6.92 -13.23 9.83
C SER A 254 6.11 -14.35 10.48
N LEU A 255 6.18 -15.58 9.96
CA LEU A 255 5.49 -16.75 10.52
C LEU A 255 5.95 -17.12 11.94
N LYS A 256 7.04 -16.55 12.45
CA LYS A 256 7.44 -16.67 13.86
C LYS A 256 6.56 -15.85 14.81
N TYR A 257 5.83 -14.89 14.28
CA TYR A 257 5.07 -13.89 15.04
C TYR A 257 3.58 -13.88 14.72
N ILE A 258 3.19 -14.22 13.47
CA ILE A 258 1.81 -14.13 12.98
C ILE A 258 1.37 -15.41 12.28
N ASN A 259 0.08 -15.57 12.10
CA ASN A 259 -0.51 -16.72 11.42
C ASN A 259 -0.39 -16.59 9.90
N GLU A 260 -0.38 -17.73 9.20
CA GLU A 260 -0.25 -17.78 7.74
C GLU A 260 -1.44 -17.12 7.01
N ASP A 261 -2.64 -17.19 7.55
CA ASP A 261 -3.85 -16.57 7.02
C ASP A 261 -3.83 -15.02 7.02
N GLN A 262 -2.90 -14.42 7.78
CA GLN A 262 -2.64 -12.98 7.77
C GLN A 262 -1.62 -12.56 6.70
N ILE A 263 -0.96 -13.50 6.01
CA ILE A 263 0.11 -13.21 5.04
C ILE A 263 -0.40 -13.37 3.62
N PHE A 264 -0.26 -12.31 2.82
CA PHE A 264 -0.68 -12.27 1.42
C PHE A 264 0.52 -12.00 0.50
N LYS A 265 0.54 -12.67 -0.65
CA LYS A 265 1.49 -12.35 -1.71
C LYS A 265 0.85 -11.30 -2.62
N CYS A 266 1.57 -10.22 -2.88
CA CYS A 266 1.17 -9.26 -3.91
C CYS A 266 1.86 -9.66 -5.23
N SER A 267 1.18 -10.46 -6.04
CA SER A 267 1.61 -10.90 -7.37
C SER A 267 0.67 -10.28 -8.40
N ILE A 268 1.18 -9.37 -9.22
CA ILE A 268 0.45 -8.77 -10.35
C ILE A 268 1.15 -9.16 -11.64
#